data_28627077496a704adb7fb57edb63f9c9
#
_entry.id   28627077496a704adb7fb57edb63f9c9
#
_cell.length_a   1.000
_cell.length_b   1.000
_cell.length_c   1.000
_cell.angle_alpha   90.00
_cell.angle_beta   90.00
_cell.angle_gamma   90.00
#
_symmetry.space_group_name_H-M   'P 1'
#
loop_
_entity.id
_entity.type
_entity.pdbx_description
1 polymer ?
#
loop_
_entity_poly.entity_id
_entity_poly.type
_entity_poly.pdbx_seq_one_letter_code
_entity_poly.pdbx_strand_id
1 'polypeptide(L)'
;MTELEELLRDVLEGILENQPRKTSERYNVGKAVNTVTAGTAMTITFTLADLYVTRLVEAYAALRTNCAYEWNINGKINELNEIEFIGGLPITAKTIVLKITNNGGTDQSVPYFLKGWGDLK
;
A
#
# COMPACT_ATOMS: atom_id res chain seq x y z
N MET A 1 8.32 22.18 38.49
CA MET A 1 8.92 22.11 37.14
C MET A 1 9.68 23.39 36.88
N THR A 2 10.89 23.32 36.38
CA THR A 2 11.69 24.50 36.05
C THR A 2 11.29 25.04 34.68
N GLU A 3 11.58 26.30 34.41
CA GLU A 3 11.31 26.89 33.10
C GLU A 3 12.04 26.18 31.97
N LEU A 4 13.25 25.66 32.26
CA LEU A 4 14.01 24.87 31.29
C LEU A 4 13.34 23.57 30.91
N GLU A 5 12.76 22.88 31.89
CA GLU A 5 12.04 21.62 31.65
C GLU A 5 10.79 21.85 30.80
N GLU A 6 10.06 22.91 31.06
CA GLU A 6 8.90 23.29 30.25
C GLU A 6 9.29 23.63 28.82
N LEU A 7 10.36 24.36 28.64
CA LEU A 7 10.87 24.72 27.32
C LEU A 7 11.31 23.47 26.53
N LEU A 8 12.01 22.56 27.17
CA LEU A 8 12.42 21.30 26.54
C LEU A 8 11.23 20.44 26.14
N ARG A 9 10.20 20.40 26.97
CA ARG A 9 8.97 19.69 26.64
C ARG A 9 8.29 20.31 25.42
N ASP A 10 8.14 21.62 25.40
CA ASP A 10 7.48 22.32 24.29
C ASP A 10 8.24 22.13 22.97
N VAL A 11 9.56 22.17 23.01
CA VAL A 11 10.39 21.91 21.83
C VAL A 11 10.23 20.47 21.36
N LEU A 12 10.23 19.52 22.28
CA LEU A 12 10.07 18.11 21.95
C LEU A 12 8.68 17.82 21.36
N GLU A 13 7.64 18.38 21.94
CA GLU A 13 6.28 18.25 21.42
C GLU A 13 6.16 18.87 20.02
N GLY A 14 6.77 20.02 19.81
CA GLY A 14 6.80 20.67 18.50
C GLY A 14 7.51 19.84 17.44
N ILE A 15 8.62 19.18 17.79
CA ILE A 15 9.32 18.28 16.90
C ILE A 15 8.46 17.08 16.55
N LEU A 16 7.77 16.49 17.54
CA LEU A 16 6.89 15.36 17.32
C LEU A 16 5.68 15.71 16.47
N GLU A 17 5.10 16.91 16.65
CA GLU A 17 3.98 17.38 15.86
C GLU A 17 4.33 17.67 14.41
N ASN A 18 5.54 18.15 14.17
CA ASN A 18 6.02 18.50 12.83
C ASN A 18 6.66 17.33 12.10
N GLN A 19 6.88 16.22 12.76
CA GLN A 19 7.28 15.01 12.04
C GLN A 19 6.10 14.51 11.22
N PRO A 20 6.33 14.09 9.97
CA PRO A 20 5.30 13.38 9.22
C PRO A 20 4.86 12.21 10.09
N ARG A 21 3.66 12.35 10.65
CA ARG A 21 3.09 11.29 11.47
C ARG A 21 2.78 10.14 10.55
N LYS A 22 3.68 9.20 10.57
CA LYS A 22 3.35 7.88 10.08
C LYS A 22 2.19 7.41 10.93
N THR A 23 1.04 7.24 10.33
CA THR A 23 0.12 6.32 10.95
C THR A 23 0.91 5.04 11.05
N SER A 24 1.22 4.61 12.24
CA SER A 24 1.93 3.38 12.52
C SER A 24 1.21 2.17 11.95
N GLU A 25 0.04 2.41 11.42
CA GLU A 25 -0.78 1.42 10.84
C GLU A 25 -0.39 1.22 9.41
N ARG A 26 0.24 0.11 9.22
CA ARG A 26 0.42 -0.50 7.93
C ARG A 26 -0.98 -0.80 7.42
N TYR A 27 -1.36 -0.13 6.36
CA TYR A 27 -2.61 -0.45 5.69
C TYR A 27 -2.47 -1.81 5.04
N ASN A 28 -2.82 -2.84 5.77
CA ASN A 28 -3.07 -4.14 5.21
C ASN A 28 -4.46 -4.13 4.58
N VAL A 29 -4.61 -3.36 3.55
CA VAL A 29 -5.83 -3.42 2.76
C VAL A 29 -5.72 -4.64 1.89
N GLY A 30 -6.57 -5.61 2.13
CA GLY A 30 -6.68 -6.73 1.25
C GLY A 30 -5.96 -7.99 1.71
N LYS A 31 -6.13 -8.38 2.94
CA LYS A 31 -6.03 -9.80 3.29
C LYS A 31 -7.16 -10.61 2.66
N ALA A 32 -7.89 -10.02 1.73
CA ALA A 32 -8.92 -10.72 1.00
C ALA A 32 -8.26 -11.74 0.09
N VAL A 33 -8.61 -12.99 0.32
CA VAL A 33 -8.29 -14.07 -0.61
C VAL A 33 -9.36 -14.03 -1.68
N ASN A 34 -8.99 -13.58 -2.88
CA ASN A 34 -9.89 -13.60 -4.01
C ASN A 34 -9.54 -14.75 -4.95
N THR A 35 -10.57 -15.42 -5.41
CA THR A 35 -10.41 -16.48 -6.42
C THR A 35 -10.44 -15.85 -7.79
N VAL A 36 -9.38 -16.07 -8.57
CA VAL A 36 -9.33 -15.69 -9.98
C VAL A 36 -9.68 -16.91 -10.80
N THR A 37 -10.83 -16.86 -11.46
CA THR A 37 -11.33 -17.97 -12.27
C THR A 37 -10.38 -18.28 -13.43
N ALA A 38 -10.20 -19.57 -13.73
CA ALA A 38 -9.37 -20.01 -14.85
C ALA A 38 -9.74 -19.30 -16.15
N GLY A 39 -8.74 -18.80 -16.85
CA GLY A 39 -8.92 -18.11 -18.13
C GLY A 39 -9.51 -16.70 -18.04
N THR A 40 -9.59 -16.11 -16.84
CA THR A 40 -10.14 -14.77 -16.65
C THR A 40 -9.15 -13.84 -15.97
N ALA A 41 -9.47 -12.54 -15.97
CA ALA A 41 -8.73 -11.54 -15.23
C ALA A 41 -9.63 -10.90 -14.16
N MET A 42 -9.03 -10.56 -13.03
CA MET A 42 -9.68 -9.82 -11.95
C MET A 42 -8.97 -8.48 -11.76
N THR A 43 -9.75 -7.42 -11.63
CA THR A 43 -9.22 -6.08 -11.38
C THR A 43 -9.67 -5.60 -10.01
N ILE A 44 -8.72 -5.16 -9.20
CA ILE A 44 -8.96 -4.63 -7.87
C ILE A 44 -8.48 -3.18 -7.86
N THR A 45 -9.37 -2.27 -7.48
CA THR A 45 -9.06 -0.84 -7.37
C THR A 45 -9.03 -0.43 -5.90
N PHE A 46 -7.89 0.10 -5.48
CA PHE A 46 -7.72 0.65 -4.14
C PHE A 46 -7.87 2.16 -4.19
N THR A 47 -8.82 2.69 -3.45
CA THR A 47 -9.04 4.14 -3.35
C THR A 47 -8.23 4.68 -2.18
N LEU A 48 -7.19 5.42 -2.47
CA LEU A 48 -6.20 5.84 -1.47
C LEU A 48 -6.72 6.92 -0.54
N ALA A 49 -7.67 7.74 -0.99
CA ALA A 49 -8.27 8.76 -0.15
C ALA A 49 -8.96 8.15 1.09
N ASP A 50 -9.60 7.00 0.93
CA ASP A 50 -10.27 6.30 2.03
C ASP A 50 -9.26 5.61 2.95
N LEU A 51 -8.07 5.38 2.47
CA LEU A 51 -7.02 4.68 3.20
C LEU A 51 -5.99 5.63 3.83
N TYR A 52 -6.06 6.91 3.50
CA TYR A 52 -5.10 7.93 3.95
C TYR A 52 -3.64 7.56 3.64
N VAL A 53 -3.41 6.80 2.58
CA VAL A 53 -2.07 6.40 2.17
C VAL A 53 -1.45 7.49 1.31
N THR A 54 -0.33 8.03 1.76
CA THR A 54 0.45 9.00 0.99
C THR A 54 1.76 8.42 0.49
N ARG A 55 2.25 7.35 1.12
CA ARG A 55 3.45 6.64 0.71
C ARG A 55 3.24 5.14 0.73
N LEU A 56 3.58 4.50 -0.37
CA LEU A 56 3.48 3.06 -0.52
C LEU A 56 4.83 2.41 -0.21
N VAL A 57 4.83 1.43 0.68
CA VAL A 57 6.03 0.68 1.04
C VAL A 57 6.09 -0.64 0.29
N GLU A 58 4.96 -1.32 0.15
CA GLU A 58 4.89 -2.62 -0.51
C GLU A 58 3.55 -2.82 -1.18
N ALA A 59 3.57 -3.35 -2.39
CA ALA A 59 2.42 -3.88 -3.09
C ALA A 59 2.68 -5.36 -3.34
N TYR A 60 1.79 -6.21 -2.87
CA TYR A 60 1.99 -7.66 -2.88
C TYR A 60 0.75 -8.39 -3.39
N ALA A 61 0.97 -9.34 -4.27
CA ALA A 61 0.00 -10.37 -4.62
C ALA A 61 0.74 -11.72 -4.61
N ALA A 62 0.14 -12.73 -4.00
CA ALA A 62 0.79 -14.04 -3.91
C ALA A 62 1.06 -14.63 -5.29
N LEU A 63 2.26 -15.12 -5.50
CA LEU A 63 2.64 -15.75 -6.76
C LEU A 63 1.91 -17.06 -6.92
N ARG A 64 1.22 -17.21 -8.06
CA ARG A 64 0.52 -18.45 -8.42
C ARG A 64 0.89 -18.87 -9.82
N THR A 65 0.85 -20.18 -10.06
CA THR A 65 1.15 -20.76 -11.37
C THR A 65 0.21 -20.22 -12.43
N ASN A 66 0.76 -19.83 -13.58
CA ASN A 66 0.03 -19.31 -14.72
C ASN A 66 -0.72 -17.98 -14.47
N CYS A 67 -0.39 -17.27 -13.41
CA CYS A 67 -0.95 -15.95 -13.16
C CYS A 67 0.03 -14.85 -13.57
N ALA A 68 -0.50 -13.82 -14.20
CA ALA A 68 0.20 -12.60 -14.53
C ALA A 68 -0.36 -11.45 -13.69
N TYR A 69 0.50 -10.51 -13.32
CA TYR A 69 0.16 -9.41 -12.43
C TYR A 69 0.49 -8.08 -13.08
N GLU A 70 -0.38 -7.09 -12.90
CA GLU A 70 -0.13 -5.71 -13.29
C GLU A 70 -0.53 -4.79 -12.16
N TRP A 71 0.45 -4.06 -11.62
CA TRP A 71 0.21 -3.01 -10.65
C TRP A 71 0.32 -1.66 -11.36
N ASN A 72 -0.77 -0.90 -11.37
CA ASN A 72 -0.77 0.47 -11.86
C ASN A 72 -0.63 1.42 -10.66
N ILE A 73 0.55 2.01 -10.54
CA ILE A 73 0.92 2.88 -9.43
C ILE A 73 1.43 4.20 -10.01
N ASN A 74 0.79 5.32 -9.64
CA ASN A 74 1.10 6.64 -10.20
C ASN A 74 1.05 6.67 -11.75
N GLY A 75 0.13 5.90 -12.33
CA GLY A 75 0.01 5.81 -13.79
C GLY A 75 1.04 4.92 -14.47
N LYS A 76 1.95 4.32 -13.70
CA LYS A 76 2.98 3.42 -14.23
C LYS A 76 2.59 1.97 -13.96
N ILE A 77 2.66 1.14 -14.99
CA ILE A 77 2.36 -0.29 -14.88
C ILE A 77 3.62 -1.07 -14.55
N ASN A 78 3.54 -1.90 -13.52
CA ASN A 78 4.58 -2.83 -13.10
C ASN A 78 4.02 -4.25 -13.20
N GLU A 79 4.72 -5.12 -13.92
CA GLU A 79 4.29 -6.49 -14.17
C GLU A 79 4.85 -7.50 -13.15
N LEU A 80 5.13 -7.04 -11.96
CA LEU A 80 5.62 -7.87 -10.86
C LEU A 80 4.48 -8.21 -9.90
N ASN A 81 4.53 -9.39 -9.27
CA ASN A 81 3.57 -9.73 -8.25
C ASN A 81 3.84 -8.99 -6.93
N GLU A 82 5.09 -8.68 -6.65
CA GLU A 82 5.52 -7.98 -5.45
C GLU A 82 6.46 -6.85 -5.79
N ILE A 83 6.23 -5.69 -5.19
CA ILE A 83 7.06 -4.51 -5.37
C ILE A 83 7.30 -3.89 -4.00
N GLU A 84 8.55 -3.68 -3.65
CA GLU A 84 8.95 -2.97 -2.43
C GLU A 84 9.56 -1.62 -2.78
N PHE A 85 9.22 -0.61 -1.99
CA PHE A 85 9.75 0.74 -2.13
C PHE A 85 10.47 1.14 -0.85
N ILE A 86 11.78 1.17 -0.90
CA ILE A 86 12.62 1.56 0.23
C ILE A 86 12.34 3.03 0.56
N GLY A 87 11.96 3.31 1.82
CA GLY A 87 11.62 4.66 2.25
C GLY A 87 10.22 5.14 1.86
N GLY A 88 9.48 4.31 1.13
CA GLY A 88 8.13 4.63 0.69
C GLY A 88 8.09 5.46 -0.59
N LEU A 89 7.27 5.04 -1.53
CA LEU A 89 7.01 5.78 -2.77
C LEU A 89 5.90 6.80 -2.54
N PRO A 90 6.13 8.10 -2.77
CA PRO A 90 5.05 9.08 -2.73
C PRO A 90 3.97 8.74 -3.76
N ILE A 91 2.72 8.68 -3.33
CA ILE A 91 1.59 8.39 -4.21
C ILE A 91 0.93 9.70 -4.59
N THR A 92 0.86 9.96 -5.89
CA THR A 92 0.26 11.16 -6.45
C THR A 92 -1.11 10.89 -7.06
N ALA A 93 -1.38 9.63 -7.44
CA ALA A 93 -2.66 9.22 -7.97
C ALA A 93 -3.67 8.97 -6.84
N LYS A 94 -4.96 9.00 -7.19
CA LYS A 94 -6.03 8.73 -6.22
C LYS A 94 -6.27 7.25 -5.99
N THR A 95 -5.83 6.41 -6.91
CA THR A 95 -6.07 4.96 -6.89
C THR A 95 -4.82 4.19 -7.26
N ILE A 96 -4.74 2.97 -6.75
CA ILE A 96 -3.82 1.94 -7.21
C ILE A 96 -4.67 0.80 -7.75
N VAL A 97 -4.31 0.26 -8.89
CA VAL A 97 -5.07 -0.82 -9.53
C VAL A 97 -4.19 -2.06 -9.65
N LEU A 98 -4.71 -3.19 -9.17
CA LEU A 98 -4.10 -4.50 -9.37
C LEU A 98 -4.95 -5.29 -10.35
N LYS A 99 -4.35 -5.78 -11.42
CA LYS A 99 -4.96 -6.72 -12.35
C LYS A 99 -4.24 -8.05 -12.24
N ILE A 100 -4.99 -9.10 -12.00
CA ILE A 100 -4.48 -10.47 -11.94
C ILE A 100 -5.14 -11.26 -13.06
N THR A 101 -4.33 -11.79 -13.95
CA THR A 101 -4.81 -12.62 -15.06
C THR A 101 -4.42 -14.06 -14.82
N ASN A 102 -5.39 -14.95 -14.78
CA ASN A 102 -5.18 -16.39 -14.67
C ASN A 102 -5.24 -17.03 -16.05
N ASN A 103 -4.08 -17.36 -16.60
CA ASN A 103 -3.95 -17.98 -17.91
C ASN A 103 -3.99 -19.52 -17.85
N GLY A 104 -4.20 -20.08 -16.67
CA GLY A 104 -4.22 -21.52 -16.46
C GLY A 104 -5.61 -22.14 -16.59
N GLY A 105 -5.67 -23.43 -16.42
CA GLY A 105 -6.90 -24.21 -16.48
C GLY A 105 -7.59 -24.46 -15.14
N THR A 106 -7.06 -23.94 -14.06
CA THR A 106 -7.63 -24.09 -12.70
C THR A 106 -7.78 -22.75 -12.04
N ASP A 107 -8.80 -22.59 -11.21
CA ASP A 107 -9.00 -21.40 -10.41
C ASP A 107 -7.86 -21.23 -9.42
N GLN A 108 -7.43 -19.98 -9.22
CA GLN A 108 -6.34 -19.65 -8.29
C GLN A 108 -6.82 -18.72 -7.20
N SER A 109 -6.48 -19.04 -5.98
CA SER A 109 -6.72 -18.16 -4.82
C SER A 109 -5.50 -17.29 -4.62
N VAL A 110 -5.67 -15.97 -4.76
CA VAL A 110 -4.57 -15.01 -4.71
C VAL A 110 -4.79 -14.03 -3.58
N PRO A 111 -4.10 -14.20 -2.44
CA PRO A 111 -4.06 -13.15 -1.43
C PRO A 111 -3.21 -11.98 -1.91
N TYR A 112 -3.64 -10.77 -1.58
CA TYR A 112 -2.94 -9.54 -1.94
C TYR A 112 -3.05 -8.52 -0.82
N PHE A 113 -2.12 -7.59 -0.77
CA PHE A 113 -2.19 -6.46 0.15
C PHE A 113 -1.38 -5.26 -0.35
N LEU A 114 -1.72 -4.10 0.18
CA LEU A 114 -0.92 -2.89 0.14
C LEU A 114 -0.42 -2.59 1.53
N LYS A 115 0.82 -2.14 1.62
CA LYS A 115 1.44 -1.72 2.86
C LYS A 115 2.04 -0.35 2.66
N GLY A 116 1.69 0.56 3.52
CA GLY A 116 2.18 1.91 3.42
C GLY A 116 1.85 2.72 4.66
N TRP A 117 2.04 4.01 4.56
CA TRP A 117 1.74 4.93 5.63
C TRP A 117 1.27 6.27 5.07
N GLY A 118 0.54 6.98 5.88
CA GLY A 118 0.03 8.29 5.53
C GLY A 118 0.56 9.37 6.45
N ASP A 119 0.55 10.60 5.95
CA ASP A 119 0.85 11.75 6.77
C ASP A 119 -0.45 12.19 7.45
N LEU A 120 -0.43 12.32 8.77
CA LEU A 120 -1.52 12.92 9.50
C LEU A 120 -1.39 14.44 9.35
N LYS A 121 -2.47 15.04 8.95
CA LYS A 121 -2.55 16.50 8.94
C LYS A 121 -2.82 17.04 10.34
#